data_090a3d51d1e5725d05b09254db0cd604
#
_entry.id   090a3d51d1e5725d05b09254db0cd604
#
_cell.length_a   1.000
_cell.length_b   1.000
_cell.length_c   1.000
_cell.angle_alpha   90.00
_cell.angle_beta   90.00
_cell.angle_gamma   90.00
#
_symmetry.space_group_name_H-M   'P 1'
#
loop_
_entity.id
_entity.type
_entity.pdbx_description
1 polymer ?
#
loop_
_entity_poly.entity_id
_entity_poly.type
_entity_poly.pdbx_seq_one_letter_code
_entity_poly.pdbx_strand_id
1 'polypeptide(L)'
;LIASVWFTVHPDGLLADGGRVCWSGVSSAYRLTVFAEPVPLRQGRIDLSLFAQDSQELTPVSSVKATFGLIPPDSTTPLLEAEATRSNATNPLFQAASLNVPFAGRWQVKLLVGEPEGAFYSATFPLEVAPAQDTAWKMAFWIVLPVVPISWFVIRQLVDHFQKCGSRI
;
A
#
# COMPACT_ATOMS: atom_id res chain seq x y z
N LEU A 1 -19.93 8.20 39.45
CA LEU A 1 -18.89 7.25 38.92
C LEU A 1 -18.69 7.56 37.45
N ILE A 2 -17.60 8.31 37.13
CA ILE A 2 -17.20 8.64 35.78
C ILE A 2 -16.17 7.58 35.40
N ALA A 3 -16.54 6.71 34.45
CA ALA A 3 -15.63 5.73 33.88
C ALA A 3 -14.75 6.42 32.82
N SER A 4 -13.48 6.64 33.15
CA SER A 4 -12.47 7.14 32.23
C SER A 4 -12.07 6.00 31.28
N VAL A 5 -12.49 6.09 30.02
CA VAL A 5 -12.02 5.19 28.95
C VAL A 5 -10.66 5.70 28.48
N TRP A 6 -9.62 4.96 28.81
CA TRP A 6 -8.27 5.21 28.29
C TRP A 6 -8.17 4.62 26.87
N PHE A 7 -8.14 5.49 25.88
CA PHE A 7 -7.74 5.12 24.53
C PHE A 7 -6.22 5.02 24.48
N THR A 8 -5.69 3.82 24.44
CA THR A 8 -4.28 3.60 24.10
C THR A 8 -4.13 3.81 22.58
N VAL A 9 -3.69 4.99 22.19
CA VAL A 9 -3.22 5.25 20.84
C VAL A 9 -1.90 4.51 20.68
N HIS A 10 -1.91 3.40 19.95
CA HIS A 10 -0.68 2.80 19.45
C HIS A 10 -0.14 3.75 18.37
N PRO A 11 1.09 4.21 18.46
CA PRO A 11 1.70 4.91 17.34
C PRO A 11 1.98 3.86 16.27
N ASP A 12 1.05 3.71 15.33
CA ASP A 12 1.36 3.08 14.05
C ASP A 12 2.53 3.87 13.46
N GLY A 13 3.64 3.17 13.22
CA GLY A 13 4.88 3.78 12.81
C GLY A 13 4.64 4.78 11.68
N LEU A 14 5.26 5.94 11.81
CA LEU A 14 5.32 6.97 10.77
C LEU A 14 5.77 6.29 9.47
N LEU A 15 4.80 5.99 8.61
CA LEU A 15 5.06 5.55 7.24
C LEU A 15 5.66 6.78 6.55
N ALA A 16 6.97 6.79 6.41
CA ALA A 16 7.63 7.74 5.52
C ALA A 16 7.08 7.51 4.11
N ASP A 17 6.90 8.60 3.38
CA ASP A 17 6.37 8.71 2.03
C ASP A 17 7.17 7.86 1.02
N GLY A 18 7.03 6.56 1.04
CA GLY A 18 7.82 5.61 0.26
C GLY A 18 7.49 4.14 0.52
N GLY A 19 6.53 3.85 1.41
CA GLY A 19 6.17 2.47 1.74
C GLY A 19 7.18 1.74 2.63
N ARG A 20 7.10 0.41 2.66
CA ARG A 20 8.02 -0.46 3.43
C ARG A 20 9.19 -0.89 2.56
N VAL A 21 10.39 -0.85 3.12
CA VAL A 21 11.58 -1.48 2.49
C VAL A 21 11.32 -2.98 2.37
N CYS A 22 11.34 -3.48 1.15
CA CYS A 22 11.20 -4.90 0.86
C CYS A 22 12.52 -5.56 0.46
N TRP A 23 13.49 -4.79 -0.02
CA TRP A 23 14.80 -5.28 -0.37
C TRP A 23 15.84 -4.15 -0.40
N SER A 24 17.10 -4.50 -0.11
CA SER A 24 18.26 -3.62 -0.27
C SER A 24 19.48 -4.44 -0.71
N GLY A 25 20.28 -3.88 -1.61
CA GLY A 25 21.49 -4.52 -2.12
C GLY A 25 22.47 -3.49 -2.69
N VAL A 26 23.64 -3.99 -3.06
CA VAL A 26 24.73 -3.19 -3.63
C VAL A 26 25.17 -3.83 -4.93
N SER A 27 25.23 -3.06 -6.00
CA SER A 27 25.86 -3.41 -7.25
C SER A 27 27.28 -2.80 -7.33
N SER A 28 27.95 -2.93 -8.46
CA SER A 28 29.26 -2.30 -8.66
C SER A 28 29.18 -0.78 -8.61
N ALA A 29 28.11 -0.18 -9.15
CA ALA A 29 27.95 1.27 -9.27
C ALA A 29 26.99 1.86 -8.24
N TYR A 30 26.02 1.08 -7.74
CA TYR A 30 24.92 1.61 -6.96
C TYR A 30 24.64 0.84 -5.68
N ARG A 31 24.20 1.58 -4.65
CA ARG A 31 23.44 1.05 -3.53
C ARG A 31 21.95 1.22 -3.85
N LEU A 32 21.22 0.12 -3.85
CA LEU A 32 19.84 0.07 -4.26
C LEU A 32 18.93 -0.28 -3.08
N THR A 33 17.83 0.43 -2.93
CA THR A 33 16.79 0.12 -1.93
C THR A 33 15.44 0.12 -2.61
N VAL A 34 14.67 -0.94 -2.44
CA VAL A 34 13.33 -1.09 -3.00
C VAL A 34 12.30 -0.99 -1.89
N PHE A 35 11.32 -0.15 -2.12
CA PHE A 35 10.16 0.05 -1.28
C PHE A 35 8.93 -0.51 -1.98
N ALA A 36 7.95 -0.93 -1.18
CA ALA A 36 6.70 -1.45 -1.69
C ALA A 36 5.50 -0.85 -0.94
N GLU A 37 4.44 -0.52 -1.67
CA GLU A 37 3.19 0.05 -1.18
C GLU A 37 2.00 -0.61 -1.89
N PRO A 38 0.83 -0.81 -1.21
CA PRO A 38 0.49 -0.47 0.18
C PRO A 38 1.09 -1.46 1.20
N VAL A 39 1.11 -1.07 2.47
CA VAL A 39 1.55 -1.95 3.56
C VAL A 39 0.36 -2.33 4.44
N PRO A 40 0.06 -3.63 4.59
CA PRO A 40 0.65 -4.79 3.90
C PRO A 40 0.29 -4.84 2.43
N LEU A 41 1.17 -5.44 1.62
CA LEU A 41 0.90 -5.68 0.20
C LEU A 41 -0.30 -6.60 0.02
N ARG A 42 -1.17 -6.26 -0.91
CA ARG A 42 -2.39 -7.01 -1.20
C ARG A 42 -2.58 -7.20 -2.69
N GLN A 43 -3.36 -8.23 -3.03
CA GLN A 43 -3.85 -8.45 -4.39
C GLN A 43 -4.48 -7.15 -4.93
N GLY A 44 -4.17 -6.82 -6.16
CA GLY A 44 -4.53 -5.59 -6.84
C GLY A 44 -3.32 -4.73 -7.16
N ARG A 45 -3.50 -3.42 -7.19
CA ARG A 45 -2.43 -2.48 -7.51
C ARG A 45 -1.42 -2.41 -6.37
N ILE A 46 -0.15 -2.58 -6.74
CA ILE A 46 1.01 -2.35 -5.88
C ILE A 46 1.96 -1.38 -6.59
N ASP A 47 2.64 -0.59 -5.81
CA ASP A 47 3.66 0.32 -6.31
C ASP A 47 5.02 -0.10 -5.72
N LEU A 48 6.00 -0.30 -6.61
CA LEU A 48 7.39 -0.59 -6.26
C LEU A 48 8.23 0.63 -6.57
N SER A 49 8.93 1.16 -5.56
CA SER A 49 9.79 2.33 -5.70
C SER A 49 11.25 1.97 -5.48
N LEU A 50 12.10 2.39 -6.40
CA LEU A 50 13.55 2.22 -6.31
C LEU A 50 14.20 3.52 -5.89
N PHE A 51 15.03 3.45 -4.86
CA PHE A 51 15.98 4.48 -4.48
C PHE A 51 17.39 3.99 -4.79
N ALA A 52 18.08 4.70 -5.66
CA ALA A 52 19.46 4.40 -6.04
C ALA A 52 20.40 5.49 -5.53
N GLN A 53 21.52 5.07 -4.98
CA GLN A 53 22.63 5.95 -4.55
C GLN A 53 23.90 5.46 -5.21
N ASP A 54 24.82 6.37 -5.49
CA ASP A 54 26.17 5.99 -5.84
C ASP A 54 26.79 5.12 -4.75
N SER A 55 27.52 4.06 -5.13
CA SER A 55 28.05 3.08 -4.17
C SER A 55 29.18 3.66 -3.30
N GLN A 56 29.88 4.69 -3.75
CA GLN A 56 31.02 5.29 -3.07
C GLN A 56 30.64 6.61 -2.35
N GLU A 57 30.00 7.52 -3.08
CA GLU A 57 29.66 8.85 -2.56
C GLU A 57 28.35 8.89 -1.80
N LEU A 58 27.51 7.85 -1.93
CA LEU A 58 26.17 7.75 -1.35
C LEU A 58 25.22 8.88 -1.79
N THR A 59 25.56 9.56 -2.89
CA THR A 59 24.72 10.60 -3.48
C THR A 59 23.54 9.97 -4.23
N PRO A 60 22.31 10.53 -4.14
CA PRO A 60 21.17 10.01 -4.88
C PRO A 60 21.35 10.06 -6.40
N VAL A 61 21.08 8.95 -7.07
CA VAL A 61 21.12 8.86 -8.53
C VAL A 61 19.72 8.58 -9.05
N SER A 62 19.09 9.60 -9.64
CA SER A 62 17.68 9.52 -10.06
C SER A 62 17.46 9.17 -11.53
N SER A 63 18.53 8.91 -12.31
CA SER A 63 18.48 8.64 -13.75
C SER A 63 18.84 7.19 -14.12
N VAL A 64 18.74 6.28 -13.16
CA VAL A 64 19.02 4.86 -13.37
C VAL A 64 17.89 4.23 -14.20
N LYS A 65 18.21 3.42 -15.19
CA LYS A 65 17.21 2.60 -15.90
C LYS A 65 16.93 1.36 -15.09
N ALA A 66 15.70 1.18 -14.64
CA ALA A 66 15.32 0.02 -13.84
C ALA A 66 13.99 -0.58 -14.32
N THR A 67 13.93 -1.91 -14.30
CA THR A 67 12.71 -2.65 -14.65
C THR A 67 12.41 -3.66 -13.55
N PHE A 68 11.15 -3.71 -13.11
CA PHE A 68 10.63 -4.70 -12.20
C PHE A 68 9.86 -5.77 -12.95
N GLY A 69 10.21 -7.03 -12.73
CA GLY A 69 9.46 -8.19 -13.19
C GLY A 69 8.88 -8.96 -12.00
N LEU A 70 7.59 -9.29 -12.03
CA LEU A 70 6.94 -10.11 -11.01
C LEU A 70 6.76 -11.54 -11.52
N ILE A 71 7.37 -12.48 -10.80
CA ILE A 71 7.34 -13.92 -11.11
C ILE A 71 6.36 -14.58 -10.14
N PRO A 72 5.30 -15.25 -10.64
CA PRO A 72 4.35 -15.94 -9.78
C PRO A 72 4.94 -17.20 -9.11
N PRO A 73 4.30 -17.74 -8.05
CA PRO A 73 4.83 -18.85 -7.27
C PRO A 73 5.19 -20.12 -8.07
N ASP A 74 4.44 -20.39 -9.14
CA ASP A 74 4.57 -21.63 -9.93
C ASP A 74 5.28 -21.40 -11.28
N SER A 75 6.04 -20.31 -11.43
CA SER A 75 6.71 -19.94 -12.66
C SER A 75 8.18 -19.54 -12.41
N THR A 76 8.95 -19.57 -13.48
CA THR A 76 10.34 -19.06 -13.50
C THR A 76 10.47 -17.80 -14.35
N THR A 77 9.39 -17.43 -15.07
CA THR A 77 9.37 -16.25 -15.94
C THR A 77 8.45 -15.18 -15.37
N PRO A 78 8.79 -13.89 -15.54
CA PRO A 78 7.92 -12.79 -15.14
C PRO A 78 6.57 -12.87 -15.87
N LEU A 79 5.49 -12.72 -15.10
CA LEU A 79 4.12 -12.55 -15.63
C LEU A 79 3.81 -11.08 -15.90
N LEU A 80 4.39 -10.19 -15.10
CA LEU A 80 4.19 -8.76 -15.17
C LEU A 80 5.56 -8.07 -15.21
N GLU A 81 5.71 -7.10 -16.08
CA GLU A 81 6.92 -6.28 -16.14
C GLU A 81 6.54 -4.80 -16.27
N ALA A 82 7.27 -3.94 -15.57
CA ALA A 82 7.09 -2.51 -15.65
C ALA A 82 8.43 -1.78 -15.47
N GLU A 83 8.66 -0.77 -16.30
CA GLU A 83 9.79 0.14 -16.15
C GLU A 83 9.52 1.13 -15.00
N ALA A 84 10.50 1.28 -14.14
CA ALA A 84 10.45 2.28 -13.08
C ALA A 84 10.78 3.67 -13.65
N THR A 85 9.86 4.61 -13.43
CA THR A 85 10.00 5.97 -13.94
C THR A 85 9.88 7.00 -12.81
N ARG A 86 10.50 8.16 -13.00
CA ARG A 86 10.37 9.28 -12.05
C ARG A 86 8.98 9.90 -12.07
N SER A 87 8.30 9.85 -13.22
CA SER A 87 6.93 10.38 -13.34
C SER A 87 5.89 9.60 -12.54
N ASN A 88 6.18 8.34 -12.22
CA ASN A 88 5.30 7.49 -11.41
C ASN A 88 5.60 7.61 -9.90
N ALA A 89 6.70 8.26 -9.53
CA ALA A 89 7.09 8.44 -8.14
C ALA A 89 6.56 9.75 -7.56
N THR A 90 6.08 9.73 -6.34
CA THR A 90 5.66 10.93 -5.61
C THR A 90 6.87 11.79 -5.21
N ASN A 91 7.96 11.14 -4.84
CA ASN A 91 9.22 11.81 -4.50
C ASN A 91 10.20 11.77 -5.69
N PRO A 92 10.78 12.90 -6.13
CA PRO A 92 11.65 12.97 -7.29
C PRO A 92 12.99 12.22 -7.14
N LEU A 93 13.35 11.79 -5.94
CA LEU A 93 14.53 10.97 -5.68
C LEU A 93 14.30 9.47 -5.99
N PHE A 94 13.04 9.06 -6.14
CA PHE A 94 12.67 7.69 -6.45
C PHE A 94 12.30 7.51 -7.92
N GLN A 95 12.32 6.27 -8.34
CA GLN A 95 11.68 5.80 -9.57
C GLN A 95 10.68 4.73 -9.19
N ALA A 96 9.46 4.84 -9.67
CA ALA A 96 8.38 3.93 -9.29
C ALA A 96 7.78 3.21 -10.50
N ALA A 97 7.35 1.98 -10.24
CA ALA A 97 6.56 1.18 -11.18
C ALA A 97 5.29 0.68 -10.50
N SER A 98 4.18 0.84 -11.18
CA SER A 98 2.86 0.38 -10.73
C SER A 98 2.52 -0.92 -11.42
N LEU A 99 2.17 -1.95 -10.66
CA LEU A 99 1.88 -3.29 -11.14
C LEU A 99 0.55 -3.77 -10.54
N ASN A 100 -0.25 -4.49 -11.32
CA ASN A 100 -1.52 -5.05 -10.84
C ASN A 100 -1.40 -6.54 -10.62
N VAL A 101 -1.23 -6.96 -9.38
CA VAL A 101 -1.03 -8.35 -8.98
C VAL A 101 -2.36 -9.10 -8.96
N PRO A 102 -2.56 -10.14 -9.81
CA PRO A 102 -3.87 -10.76 -10.02
C PRO A 102 -4.33 -11.67 -8.88
N PHE A 103 -3.42 -12.22 -8.07
CA PHE A 103 -3.75 -13.13 -6.97
C PHE A 103 -2.75 -13.03 -5.83
N ALA A 104 -3.19 -13.44 -4.65
CA ALA A 104 -2.37 -13.51 -3.45
C ALA A 104 -1.36 -14.67 -3.51
N GLY A 105 -0.26 -14.55 -2.80
CA GLY A 105 0.75 -15.59 -2.71
C GLY A 105 2.16 -15.05 -2.55
N ARG A 106 3.13 -15.97 -2.63
CA ARG A 106 4.55 -15.64 -2.53
C ARG A 106 5.13 -15.45 -3.92
N TRP A 107 5.21 -14.21 -4.33
CA TRP A 107 5.81 -13.79 -5.59
C TRP A 107 7.33 -13.61 -5.46
N GLN A 108 8.02 -13.59 -6.59
CA GLN A 108 9.40 -13.13 -6.66
C GLN A 108 9.48 -11.88 -7.52
N VAL A 109 10.22 -10.90 -7.05
CA VAL A 109 10.53 -9.69 -7.82
C VAL A 109 11.89 -9.85 -8.45
N LYS A 110 11.96 -9.74 -9.76
CA LYS A 110 13.20 -9.63 -10.53
C LYS A 110 13.43 -8.14 -10.82
N LEU A 111 14.45 -7.58 -10.22
CA LEU A 111 14.90 -6.22 -10.48
C LEU A 111 16.04 -6.25 -11.48
N LEU A 112 15.93 -5.51 -12.56
CA LEU A 112 17.00 -5.28 -13.54
C LEU A 112 17.36 -3.79 -13.50
N VAL A 113 18.64 -3.51 -13.30
CA VAL A 113 19.16 -2.14 -13.20
C VAL A 113 20.29 -1.96 -14.21
N GLY A 114 20.16 -0.96 -15.08
CA GLY A 114 21.22 -0.58 -16.00
C GLY A 114 22.35 0.12 -15.25
N GLU A 115 23.57 -0.33 -15.46
CA GLU A 115 24.78 0.27 -14.91
C GLU A 115 25.52 1.12 -15.96
N PRO A 116 26.45 1.98 -15.53
CA PRO A 116 27.38 2.62 -16.45
C PRO A 116 28.08 1.58 -17.31
N GLU A 117 28.50 1.96 -18.52
CA GLU A 117 29.19 1.07 -19.48
C GLU A 117 28.30 -0.01 -20.13
N GLY A 118 26.98 0.05 -19.93
CA GLY A 118 26.03 -0.86 -20.58
C GLY A 118 25.89 -2.23 -19.90
N ALA A 119 26.48 -2.43 -18.73
CA ALA A 119 26.26 -3.60 -17.89
C ALA A 119 24.85 -3.58 -17.27
N PHE A 120 24.38 -4.75 -16.80
CA PHE A 120 23.12 -4.87 -16.08
C PHE A 120 23.35 -5.61 -14.76
N TYR A 121 22.83 -5.02 -13.70
CA TYR A 121 22.71 -5.67 -12.40
C TYR A 121 21.34 -6.33 -12.30
N SER A 122 21.30 -7.58 -11.85
CA SER A 122 20.06 -8.32 -11.64
C SER A 122 19.98 -8.82 -10.19
N ALA A 123 18.86 -8.54 -9.54
CA ALA A 123 18.55 -9.08 -8.22
C ALA A 123 17.17 -9.74 -8.23
N THR A 124 17.00 -10.80 -7.42
CA THR A 124 15.72 -11.46 -7.23
C THR A 124 15.44 -11.60 -5.74
N PHE A 125 14.25 -11.21 -5.29
CA PHE A 125 13.86 -11.24 -3.89
C PHE A 125 12.38 -11.60 -3.73
N PRO A 126 11.99 -12.23 -2.61
CA PRO A 126 10.61 -12.63 -2.37
C PRO A 126 9.72 -11.43 -2.01
N LEU A 127 8.45 -11.51 -2.43
CA LEU A 127 7.41 -10.54 -2.14
C LEU A 127 6.13 -11.27 -1.73
N GLU A 128 5.67 -11.06 -0.51
CA GLU A 128 4.43 -11.67 -0.02
C GLU A 128 3.25 -10.74 -0.26
N VAL A 129 2.25 -11.25 -0.99
CA VAL A 129 1.03 -10.53 -1.35
C VAL A 129 -0.15 -11.19 -0.66
N ALA A 130 -0.81 -10.48 0.23
CA ALA A 130 -2.01 -10.93 0.93
C ALA A 130 -3.25 -10.88 0.01
N PRO A 131 -4.33 -11.63 0.34
CA PRO A 131 -5.59 -11.52 -0.36
C PRO A 131 -6.16 -10.09 -0.34
N ALA A 132 -7.00 -9.79 -1.33
CA ALA A 132 -7.75 -8.53 -1.34
C ALA A 132 -8.56 -8.37 -0.05
N GLN A 133 -8.65 -7.15 0.45
CA GLN A 133 -9.43 -6.87 1.65
C GLN A 133 -10.84 -6.42 1.26
N ASP A 134 -11.85 -7.16 1.70
CA ASP A 134 -13.25 -6.74 1.60
C ASP A 134 -13.53 -5.59 2.59
N THR A 135 -13.18 -4.38 2.18
CA THR A 135 -13.36 -3.16 3.00
C THR A 135 -14.83 -2.76 3.09
N ALA A 136 -15.64 -3.12 2.09
CA ALA A 136 -17.05 -2.71 2.01
C ALA A 136 -17.88 -3.15 3.22
N TRP A 137 -17.70 -4.39 3.70
CA TRP A 137 -18.44 -4.91 4.84
C TRP A 137 -18.08 -4.23 6.18
N LYS A 138 -16.80 -3.90 6.37
CA LYS A 138 -16.37 -3.18 7.57
C LYS A 138 -16.89 -1.75 7.60
N MET A 139 -16.93 -1.07 6.47
CA MET A 139 -17.50 0.27 6.35
C MET A 139 -19.02 0.26 6.57
N ALA A 140 -19.75 -0.74 6.06
CA ALA A 140 -21.18 -0.89 6.25
C ALA A 140 -21.54 -0.93 7.75
N PHE A 141 -20.77 -1.65 8.56
CA PHE A 141 -20.98 -1.74 10.02
C PHE A 141 -20.91 -0.35 10.69
N TRP A 142 -19.90 0.46 10.35
CA TRP A 142 -19.74 1.79 10.91
C TRP A 142 -20.82 2.79 10.47
N ILE A 143 -21.42 2.58 9.29
CA ILE A 143 -22.53 3.39 8.79
C ILE A 143 -23.84 2.98 9.48
N VAL A 144 -24.08 1.68 9.67
CA VAL A 144 -25.32 1.16 10.27
C VAL A 144 -25.40 1.48 11.77
N LEU A 145 -24.27 1.48 12.47
CA LEU A 145 -24.21 1.67 13.91
C LEU A 145 -24.84 2.98 14.40
N PRO A 146 -24.64 4.16 13.80
CA PRO A 146 -25.34 5.39 14.17
C PRO A 146 -26.78 5.46 13.64
N VAL A 147 -27.09 4.79 12.54
CA VAL A 147 -28.45 4.84 11.93
C VAL A 147 -29.51 4.23 12.85
N VAL A 148 -29.18 3.14 13.57
CA VAL A 148 -30.13 2.45 14.46
C VAL A 148 -30.65 3.36 15.59
N PRO A 149 -29.80 4.01 16.41
CA PRO A 149 -30.28 4.89 17.48
C PRO A 149 -30.98 6.15 16.95
N ILE A 150 -30.52 6.70 15.81
CA ILE A 150 -31.15 7.86 15.18
C ILE A 150 -32.57 7.51 14.73
N SER A 151 -32.71 6.37 14.03
CA SER A 151 -34.03 5.91 13.56
C SER A 151 -34.98 5.64 14.73
N TRP A 152 -34.49 5.01 15.79
CA TRP A 152 -35.25 4.79 17.02
C TRP A 152 -35.74 6.10 17.64
N PHE A 153 -34.87 7.10 17.73
CA PHE A 153 -35.22 8.41 18.27
C PHE A 153 -36.28 9.13 17.43
N VAL A 154 -36.14 9.12 16.11
CA VAL A 154 -37.11 9.73 15.17
C VAL A 154 -38.48 9.04 15.28
N ILE A 155 -38.52 7.71 15.29
CA ILE A 155 -39.75 6.94 15.42
C ILE A 155 -40.44 7.30 16.75
N ARG A 156 -39.71 7.35 17.85
CA ARG A 156 -40.25 7.71 19.16
C ARG A 156 -40.86 9.14 19.15
N GLN A 157 -40.16 10.12 18.57
CA GLN A 157 -40.68 11.47 18.45
C GLN A 157 -41.99 11.55 17.62
N LEU A 158 -42.06 10.79 16.53
CA LEU A 158 -43.22 10.72 15.69
C LEU A 158 -44.42 10.14 16.46
N VAL A 159 -44.24 9.06 17.19
CA VAL A 159 -45.28 8.43 18.00
C VAL A 159 -45.77 9.39 19.07
N ASP A 160 -44.90 10.07 19.81
CA ASP A 160 -45.24 11.05 20.84
C ASP A 160 -46.02 12.25 20.25
N HIS A 161 -45.70 12.67 19.04
CA HIS A 161 -46.40 13.75 18.33
C HIS A 161 -47.84 13.33 17.95
N PHE A 162 -48.02 12.12 17.42
CA PHE A 162 -49.34 11.61 17.06
C PHE A 162 -50.26 11.40 18.27
N GLN A 163 -49.72 10.93 19.40
CA GLN A 163 -50.47 10.76 20.64
C GLN A 163 -50.97 12.11 21.20
N LYS A 164 -50.15 13.17 21.13
CA LYS A 164 -50.56 14.52 21.55
C LYS A 164 -51.59 15.16 20.65
N CYS A 165 -51.63 14.86 19.36
CA CYS A 165 -52.63 15.35 18.43
C CYS A 165 -54.01 14.66 18.61
N GLY A 166 -54.01 13.36 18.91
CA GLY A 166 -55.22 12.56 19.13
C GLY A 166 -55.96 12.85 20.43
N SER A 167 -55.33 13.50 21.41
CA SER A 167 -55.89 13.84 22.73
C SER A 167 -56.61 15.20 22.78
N ARG A 168 -56.72 15.89 21.64
CA ARG A 168 -57.38 17.21 21.55
C ARG A 168 -58.71 17.17 20.81
N ILE A 169 -59.28 16.02 20.57
CA ILE A 169 -60.66 15.81 20.14
C ILE A 169 -61.41 15.15 21.32
#